data_0e3b976de834bef61043af812b865ad1
#
_entry.id   0e3b976de834bef61043af812b865ad1
#
_cell.length_a   1.000
_cell.length_b   1.000
_cell.length_c   1.000
_cell.angle_alpha   90.00
_cell.angle_beta   90.00
_cell.angle_gamma   90.00
#
_symmetry.space_group_name_H-M   'P 1'
#
loop_
_entity.id
_entity.type
_entity.pdbx_description
1 polymer ?
#
loop_
_entity_poly.entity_id
_entity_poly.type
_entity_poly.pdbx_seq_one_letter_code
_entity_poly.pdbx_strand_id
1 'polypeptide(L)'
;MGLVNHYYNYQIKASEGSSHKAENYDFNNEDIGSLLVITAATILESSENVEASEDLLQYLLSNSVQQYFTDRTFEYPLAAGVLANETLPALTALEIGSVDFDKLGGGFEEASRIIEASGILNR
;
A
#
# COMPACT_ATOMS: atom_id res chain seq x y z
N MET A 1 -5.80 -15.82 -9.57
CA MET A 1 -5.70 -14.36 -9.57
C MET A 1 -6.15 -13.86 -8.21
N GLY A 2 -5.44 -12.91 -7.60
CA GLY A 2 -5.79 -12.30 -6.32
C GLY A 2 -5.65 -10.78 -6.40
N LEU A 3 -6.48 -10.05 -5.64
CA LEU A 3 -6.35 -8.61 -5.44
C LEU A 3 -5.63 -8.43 -4.10
N VAL A 4 -4.42 -7.92 -4.17
CA VAL A 4 -3.53 -7.77 -3.01
C VAL A 4 -2.68 -6.51 -3.18
N ASN A 5 -2.08 -6.05 -2.11
CA ASN A 5 -1.08 -5.00 -2.23
C ASN A 5 0.14 -5.52 -3.00
N HIS A 6 0.74 -4.66 -3.82
CA HIS A 6 1.86 -5.01 -4.70
C HIS A 6 3.03 -5.67 -3.96
N TYR A 7 3.34 -5.21 -2.75
CA TYR A 7 4.50 -5.63 -1.99
C TYR A 7 4.44 -7.10 -1.50
N TYR A 8 3.27 -7.68 -1.32
CA TYR A 8 3.16 -9.09 -0.90
C TYR A 8 3.83 -10.04 -1.90
N ASN A 9 3.62 -9.81 -3.18
CA ASN A 9 4.23 -10.65 -4.21
C ASN A 9 5.75 -10.49 -4.24
N TYR A 10 6.27 -9.27 -4.06
CA TYR A 10 7.71 -9.03 -3.98
C TYR A 10 8.34 -9.70 -2.75
N GLN A 11 7.68 -9.65 -1.59
CA GLN A 11 8.13 -10.33 -0.38
C GLN A 11 8.18 -11.85 -0.57
N ILE A 12 7.18 -12.44 -1.18
CA ILE A 12 7.15 -13.88 -1.47
C ILE A 12 8.26 -14.23 -2.46
N LYS A 13 8.43 -13.47 -3.54
CA LYS A 13 9.53 -13.68 -4.50
C LYS A 13 10.90 -13.59 -3.83
N ALA A 14 11.10 -12.65 -2.93
CA ALA A 14 12.36 -12.51 -2.20
C ALA A 14 12.65 -13.72 -1.30
N SER A 15 11.62 -14.37 -0.75
CA SER A 15 11.77 -15.55 0.12
C SER A 15 11.84 -16.88 -0.65
N GLU A 16 11.06 -17.04 -1.72
CA GLU A 16 10.93 -18.30 -2.47
C GLU A 16 11.80 -18.35 -3.73
N GLY A 17 12.32 -17.21 -4.16
CA GLY A 17 13.15 -17.11 -5.36
C GLY A 17 12.42 -17.55 -6.63
N SER A 18 13.12 -18.28 -7.50
CA SER A 18 12.61 -18.72 -8.80
C SER A 18 11.46 -19.75 -8.74
N SER A 19 11.15 -20.29 -7.56
CA SER A 19 10.01 -21.21 -7.38
C SER A 19 8.68 -20.48 -7.45
N HIS A 20 8.63 -19.22 -7.04
CA HIS A 20 7.44 -18.38 -7.12
C HIS A 20 7.15 -17.95 -8.57
N LYS A 21 5.96 -18.22 -9.06
CA LYS A 21 5.57 -18.00 -10.48
C LYS A 21 4.56 -16.86 -10.67
N ALA A 22 4.00 -16.32 -9.57
CA ALA A 22 3.06 -15.22 -9.68
C ALA A 22 3.79 -13.92 -10.05
N GLU A 23 3.13 -13.09 -10.84
CA GLU A 23 3.60 -11.77 -11.23
C GLU A 23 2.57 -10.72 -10.82
N ASN A 24 3.05 -9.51 -10.50
CA ASN A 24 2.17 -8.37 -10.38
C ASN A 24 1.66 -7.96 -11.76
N TYR A 25 0.41 -7.61 -11.82
CA TYR A 25 -0.20 -7.00 -12.99
C TYR A 25 -0.61 -5.58 -12.63
N ASP A 26 0.02 -4.61 -13.27
CA ASP A 26 -0.30 -3.21 -13.11
C ASP A 26 -1.31 -2.81 -14.18
N PHE A 27 -2.45 -2.28 -13.75
CA PHE A 27 -3.49 -1.84 -14.68
C PHE A 27 -3.04 -0.57 -15.40
N ASN A 28 -3.43 -0.44 -16.66
CA ASN A 28 -3.07 0.68 -17.51
C ASN A 28 -4.26 1.63 -17.72
N ASN A 29 -3.97 2.78 -18.34
CA ASN A 29 -4.97 3.74 -18.79
C ASN A 29 -5.86 4.30 -17.66
N GLU A 30 -5.27 4.59 -16.53
CA GLU A 30 -5.99 5.14 -15.37
C GLU A 30 -7.19 4.26 -14.94
N ASP A 31 -7.09 2.94 -15.15
CA ASP A 31 -8.11 2.00 -14.71
C ASP A 31 -8.32 2.08 -13.20
N ILE A 32 -9.57 1.92 -12.75
CA ILE A 32 -9.90 1.92 -11.32
C ILE A 32 -9.16 0.83 -10.54
N GLY A 33 -8.69 -0.22 -11.21
CA GLY A 33 -7.83 -1.25 -10.62
C GLY A 33 -6.42 -0.76 -10.27
N SER A 34 -5.99 0.38 -10.82
CA SER A 34 -4.69 1.00 -10.54
C SER A 34 -4.80 2.02 -9.41
N LEU A 35 -5.14 1.55 -8.21
CA LEU A 35 -5.30 2.41 -7.03
C LEU A 35 -3.98 2.63 -6.31
N LEU A 36 -3.68 3.89 -6.00
CA LEU A 36 -2.63 4.25 -5.06
C LEU A 36 -3.23 4.28 -3.65
N VAL A 37 -2.81 3.34 -2.81
CA VAL A 37 -3.18 3.31 -1.39
C VAL A 37 -1.98 3.76 -0.56
N ILE A 38 -2.19 4.74 0.29
CA ILE A 38 -1.17 5.30 1.18
C ILE A 38 -1.45 4.81 2.60
N THR A 39 -0.43 4.25 3.24
CA THR A 39 -0.49 3.94 4.67
C THR A 39 -0.44 5.24 5.46
N ALA A 40 -1.37 5.43 6.36
CA ALA A 40 -1.47 6.62 7.21
C ALA A 40 -1.40 6.24 8.69
N ALA A 41 -0.89 7.15 9.50
CA ALA A 41 -0.91 7.05 10.94
C ALA A 41 -1.51 8.33 11.54
N THR A 42 -2.28 8.20 12.60
CA THR A 42 -2.94 9.32 13.28
C THR A 42 -2.75 9.22 14.78
N ILE A 43 -2.73 10.38 15.46
CA ILE A 43 -2.75 10.45 16.92
C ILE A 43 -4.19 10.70 17.34
N LEU A 44 -4.72 9.85 18.21
CA LEU A 44 -6.08 10.03 18.73
C LEU A 44 -6.15 11.28 19.61
N GLU A 45 -7.23 12.03 19.54
CA GLU A 45 -7.47 13.22 20.38
C GLU A 45 -7.42 12.88 21.88
N SER A 46 -7.82 11.67 22.25
CA SER A 46 -7.78 11.17 23.63
C SER A 46 -6.41 10.65 24.08
N SER A 47 -5.37 10.77 23.26
CA SER A 47 -4.04 10.28 23.62
C SER A 47 -3.44 11.08 24.77
N GLU A 48 -2.95 10.38 25.81
CA GLU A 48 -2.19 10.98 26.92
C GLU A 48 -0.69 11.07 26.63
N ASN A 49 -0.22 10.55 25.49
CA ASN A 49 1.19 10.47 25.10
C ASN A 49 1.44 11.13 23.74
N VAL A 50 0.92 12.33 23.53
CA VAL A 50 0.99 13.04 22.24
C VAL A 50 2.42 13.24 21.79
N GLU A 51 3.30 13.77 22.66
CA GLU A 51 4.71 14.04 22.35
C GLU A 51 5.44 12.77 21.89
N ALA A 52 5.32 11.67 22.64
CA ALA A 52 5.93 10.40 22.28
C ALA A 52 5.35 9.82 20.97
N SER A 53 4.08 10.09 20.69
CA SER A 53 3.45 9.68 19.42
C SER A 53 3.97 10.50 18.25
N GLU A 54 4.19 11.79 18.42
CA GLU A 54 4.81 12.66 17.41
C GLU A 54 6.25 12.24 17.12
N ASP A 55 7.03 11.94 18.16
CA ASP A 55 8.40 11.42 18.01
C ASP A 55 8.42 10.11 17.22
N LEU A 56 7.49 9.20 17.51
CA LEU A 56 7.36 7.95 16.75
C LEU A 56 7.03 8.23 15.28
N LEU A 57 6.10 9.13 14.99
CA LEU A 57 5.75 9.49 13.60
C LEU A 57 6.95 10.10 12.86
N GLN A 58 7.69 11.00 13.51
CA GLN A 58 8.91 11.57 12.94
C GLN A 58 9.96 10.48 12.68
N TYR A 59 10.13 9.54 13.60
CA TYR A 59 11.03 8.40 13.41
C TYR A 59 10.62 7.54 12.21
N LEU A 60 9.33 7.20 12.09
CA LEU A 60 8.81 6.41 10.96
C LEU A 60 8.98 7.12 9.60
N LEU A 61 8.94 8.45 9.59
CA LEU A 61 9.16 9.27 8.39
C LEU A 61 10.65 9.60 8.15
N SER A 62 11.56 9.18 9.02
CA SER A 62 12.99 9.40 8.81
C SER A 62 13.51 8.65 7.59
N ASN A 63 14.54 9.20 6.93
CA ASN A 63 15.13 8.58 5.74
C ASN A 63 15.60 7.15 6.01
N SER A 64 16.16 6.87 7.19
CA SER A 64 16.65 5.54 7.56
C SER A 64 15.52 4.51 7.66
N VAL A 65 14.38 4.88 8.23
CA VAL A 65 13.22 3.98 8.36
C VAL A 65 12.51 3.82 7.03
N GLN A 66 12.37 4.90 6.27
CA GLN A 66 11.80 4.84 4.92
C GLN A 66 12.66 3.99 3.97
N GLN A 67 13.99 4.06 4.09
CA GLN A 67 14.89 3.17 3.35
C GLN A 67 14.70 1.71 3.79
N TYR A 68 14.57 1.46 5.09
CA TYR A 68 14.28 0.11 5.61
C TYR A 68 12.96 -0.44 5.03
N PHE A 69 11.90 0.36 5.00
CA PHE A 69 10.62 -0.08 4.45
C PHE A 69 10.73 -0.46 2.98
N THR A 70 11.33 0.39 2.15
CA THR A 70 11.44 0.04 0.73
C THR A 70 12.34 -1.17 0.48
N ASP A 71 13.43 -1.32 1.22
CA ASP A 71 14.40 -2.42 1.04
C ASP A 71 13.87 -3.76 1.56
N ARG A 72 13.04 -3.75 2.61
CA ARG A 72 12.60 -4.96 3.31
C ARG A 72 11.15 -5.33 3.06
N THR A 73 10.29 -4.34 2.90
CA THR A 73 8.85 -4.56 2.71
C THR A 73 8.36 -4.23 1.31
N PHE A 74 9.22 -3.69 0.45
CA PHE A 74 8.90 -3.33 -0.94
C PHE A 74 7.78 -2.28 -1.05
N GLU A 75 7.71 -1.37 -0.08
CA GLU A 75 6.83 -0.22 -0.11
C GLU A 75 7.53 0.97 -0.76
N TYR A 76 6.76 1.84 -1.42
CA TYR A 76 7.32 3.07 -1.95
C TYR A 76 7.56 4.07 -0.82
N PRO A 77 8.77 4.65 -0.71
CA PRO A 77 9.08 5.61 0.36
C PRO A 77 8.37 6.93 0.13
N LEU A 78 7.99 7.61 1.22
CA LEU A 78 7.39 8.95 1.20
C LEU A 78 8.41 10.05 1.53
N ALA A 79 9.53 9.71 2.17
CA ALA A 79 10.55 10.69 2.53
C ALA A 79 11.33 11.16 1.30
N ALA A 80 11.49 12.47 1.17
CA ALA A 80 12.24 13.06 0.08
C ALA A 80 13.72 12.60 0.10
N GLY A 81 14.22 12.18 -1.06
CA GLY A 81 15.61 11.72 -1.22
C GLY A 81 15.83 10.24 -0.91
N VAL A 82 14.82 9.51 -0.46
CA VAL A 82 14.87 8.05 -0.37
C VAL A 82 14.42 7.45 -1.70
N LEU A 83 15.22 6.54 -2.24
CA LEU A 83 14.90 5.85 -3.50
C LEU A 83 14.14 4.55 -3.21
N ALA A 84 13.14 4.27 -4.02
CA ALA A 84 12.45 3.00 -3.97
C ALA A 84 13.39 1.84 -4.28
N ASN A 85 13.11 0.66 -3.74
CA ASN A 85 13.84 -0.57 -4.06
C ASN A 85 13.92 -0.74 -5.59
N GLU A 86 15.10 -1.10 -6.09
CA GLU A 86 15.38 -1.22 -7.54
C GLU A 86 14.54 -2.27 -8.27
N THR A 87 13.93 -3.20 -7.53
CA THR A 87 13.04 -4.22 -8.11
C THR A 87 11.62 -3.69 -8.36
N LEU A 88 11.28 -2.54 -7.78
CA LEU A 88 9.98 -1.89 -7.99
C LEU A 88 10.02 -1.07 -9.28
N PRO A 89 8.93 -1.05 -10.06
CA PRO A 89 8.80 -0.10 -11.16
C PRO A 89 8.84 1.33 -10.61
N ALA A 90 9.33 2.28 -11.39
CA ALA A 90 9.27 3.68 -10.98
C ALA A 90 7.79 4.10 -10.79
N LEU A 91 7.47 4.77 -9.69
CA LEU A 91 6.09 5.19 -9.41
C LEU A 91 5.51 6.07 -10.54
N THR A 92 6.38 6.85 -11.21
CA THR A 92 6.03 7.67 -12.38
C THR A 92 5.76 6.86 -13.64
N ALA A 93 6.12 5.57 -13.67
CA ALA A 93 5.82 4.68 -14.78
C ALA A 93 4.48 3.93 -14.59
N LEU A 94 3.88 4.03 -13.42
CA LEU A 94 2.57 3.46 -13.14
C LEU A 94 1.48 4.44 -13.54
N GLU A 95 0.54 3.98 -14.33
CA GLU A 95 -0.65 4.76 -14.72
C GLU A 95 -1.71 4.64 -13.61
N ILE A 96 -1.60 5.52 -12.60
CA ILE A 96 -2.45 5.45 -11.41
C ILE A 96 -3.82 6.05 -11.71
N GLY A 97 -4.88 5.28 -11.45
CA GLY A 97 -6.26 5.73 -11.54
C GLY A 97 -6.59 6.79 -10.46
N SER A 98 -7.45 7.72 -10.83
CA SER A 98 -7.94 8.76 -9.90
C SER A 98 -9.17 8.29 -9.16
N VAL A 99 -9.14 8.31 -7.84
CA VAL A 99 -10.31 8.03 -6.98
C VAL A 99 -10.57 9.23 -6.09
N ASP A 100 -11.79 9.70 -6.13
CA ASP A 100 -12.28 10.73 -5.23
C ASP A 100 -12.69 10.08 -3.90
N PHE A 101 -11.77 10.06 -2.95
CA PHE A 101 -11.98 9.43 -1.65
C PHE A 101 -13.11 10.10 -0.84
N ASP A 102 -13.39 11.39 -1.07
CA ASP A 102 -14.49 12.09 -0.39
C ASP A 102 -15.85 11.53 -0.82
N LYS A 103 -15.94 11.03 -2.04
CA LYS A 103 -17.15 10.37 -2.55
C LYS A 103 -17.33 8.92 -2.08
N LEU A 104 -16.30 8.31 -1.51
CA LEU A 104 -16.38 6.96 -0.94
C LEU A 104 -16.93 6.96 0.49
N GLY A 105 -17.13 8.12 1.10
CA GLY A 105 -17.67 8.25 2.45
C GLY A 105 -19.01 7.52 2.60
N GLY A 106 -19.08 6.58 3.57
CA GLY A 106 -20.27 5.77 3.81
C GLY A 106 -20.45 4.54 2.92
N GLY A 107 -19.57 4.31 1.94
CA GLY A 107 -19.63 3.15 1.03
C GLY A 107 -19.25 1.81 1.65
N PHE A 108 -18.78 1.78 2.89
CA PHE A 108 -18.28 0.54 3.53
C PHE A 108 -19.38 -0.54 3.68
N GLU A 109 -20.57 -0.18 4.11
CA GLU A 109 -21.68 -1.13 4.26
C GLU A 109 -22.13 -1.70 2.93
N GLU A 110 -22.22 -0.85 1.90
CA GLU A 110 -22.57 -1.27 0.55
C GLU A 110 -21.49 -2.18 -0.05
N ALA A 111 -20.22 -1.82 0.09
CA ALA A 111 -19.10 -2.65 -0.36
C ALA A 111 -19.09 -4.01 0.33
N SER A 112 -19.31 -4.06 1.65
CA SER A 112 -19.40 -5.32 2.42
C SER A 112 -20.53 -6.20 1.91
N ARG A 113 -21.70 -5.63 1.68
CA ARG A 113 -22.85 -6.35 1.14
C ARG A 113 -22.58 -6.91 -0.26
N ILE A 114 -21.92 -6.15 -1.13
CA ILE A 114 -21.53 -6.60 -2.48
C ILE A 114 -20.52 -7.75 -2.40
N ILE A 115 -19.53 -7.66 -1.53
CA ILE A 115 -18.52 -8.70 -1.30
C ILE A 115 -19.20 -9.99 -0.82
N GLU A 116 -20.08 -9.90 0.17
CA GLU A 116 -20.86 -11.05 0.67
C GLU A 116 -21.73 -11.67 -0.43
N ALA A 117 -22.47 -10.85 -1.16
CA ALA A 117 -23.34 -11.31 -2.26
C ALA A 117 -22.56 -11.96 -3.40
N SER A 118 -21.32 -11.56 -3.64
CA SER A 118 -20.46 -12.16 -4.67
C SER A 118 -20.00 -13.57 -4.33
N GLY A 119 -20.09 -14.00 -3.06
CA GLY A 119 -19.61 -15.29 -2.58
C GLY A 119 -18.09 -15.48 -2.65
N ILE A 120 -17.31 -14.45 -2.92
CA ILE A 120 -15.84 -14.55 -3.09
C ILE A 120 -15.13 -15.05 -1.83
N LEU A 121 -15.71 -14.77 -0.65
CA LEU A 121 -15.17 -15.20 0.64
C LEU A 121 -15.51 -16.64 1.01
N ASN A 122 -16.38 -17.30 0.25
CA ASN A 122 -16.90 -18.65 0.53
C ASN A 122 -16.23 -19.74 -0.33
N ARG A 123 -15.03 -19.48 -0.85
CA ARG A 123 -14.28 -20.42 -1.70
C ARG A 123 -13.10 -21.05 -0.96
#